data_63bd8032686762bca8b1794222a8ce73
#
_entry.id   63bd8032686762bca8b1794222a8ce73
#
_cell.length_a   1.000
_cell.length_b   1.000
_cell.length_c   1.000
_cell.angle_alpha   90.00
_cell.angle_beta   90.00
_cell.angle_gamma   90.00
#
_symmetry.space_group_name_H-M   'P 1'
#
loop_
_entity.id
_entity.type
_entity.pdbx_description
1 polymer ?
#
loop_
_entity_poly.entity_id
_entity_poly.type
_entity_poly.pdbx_seq_one_letter_code
_entity_poly.pdbx_strand_id
1 'polypeptide(L)'
;MRDFLAANPDRIDDAVWECLRRFPLVSSSREVRHDMEWEGVHLKAGDMVMAPTAASALDPAIGGEPMTIDIDRKRPQHSVFGKGTHTCPGAYIARIELRTMLREWLARIPDFRLASGTTIEHASGIVGTVKPFDLVWDA
;
A
#
# COMPACT_ATOMS: atom_id res chain seq x y z
N MET A 1 2.08 -10.58 -13.82
CA MET A 1 2.34 -9.12 -13.63
C MET A 1 3.79 -8.73 -13.95
N ARG A 2 4.79 -9.38 -13.35
CA ARG A 2 6.21 -9.10 -13.60
C ARG A 2 6.54 -9.02 -15.10
N ASP A 3 6.29 -10.09 -15.84
CA ASP A 3 6.60 -10.18 -17.28
C ASP A 3 5.82 -9.15 -18.12
N PHE A 4 4.58 -8.88 -17.71
CA PHE A 4 3.77 -7.84 -18.34
C PHE A 4 4.41 -6.44 -18.15
N LEU A 5 4.84 -6.11 -16.93
CA LEU A 5 5.45 -4.81 -16.65
C LEU A 5 6.85 -4.66 -17.25
N ALA A 6 7.61 -5.75 -17.36
CA ALA A 6 8.89 -5.75 -18.07
C ALA A 6 8.71 -5.44 -19.56
N ALA A 7 7.64 -5.96 -20.17
CA ALA A 7 7.29 -5.70 -21.57
C ALA A 7 6.56 -4.36 -21.80
N ASN A 8 5.95 -3.79 -20.75
CA ASN A 8 5.15 -2.55 -20.82
C ASN A 8 5.57 -1.56 -19.72
N PRO A 9 6.76 -0.96 -19.80
CA PRO A 9 7.30 -0.08 -18.75
C PRO A 9 6.51 1.23 -18.57
N ASP A 10 5.71 1.62 -19.52
CA ASP A 10 4.76 2.74 -19.44
C ASP A 10 3.61 2.47 -18.44
N ARG A 11 3.33 1.20 -18.12
CA ARG A 11 2.28 0.79 -17.17
C ARG A 11 2.79 0.70 -15.72
N ILE A 12 4.07 0.97 -15.47
CA ILE A 12 4.66 0.89 -14.11
C ILE A 12 3.99 1.89 -13.15
N ASP A 13 3.60 3.07 -13.61
CA ASP A 13 2.95 4.06 -12.73
C ASP A 13 1.57 3.55 -12.24
N ASP A 14 0.81 2.90 -13.11
CA ASP A 14 -0.48 2.28 -12.75
C ASP A 14 -0.27 1.13 -11.76
N ALA A 15 0.75 0.31 -11.98
CA ALA A 15 1.10 -0.79 -11.08
C ALA A 15 1.52 -0.27 -9.69
N VAL A 16 2.32 0.80 -9.62
CA VAL A 16 2.71 1.44 -8.34
C VAL A 16 1.47 1.93 -7.60
N TRP A 17 0.55 2.59 -8.31
CA TRP A 17 -0.68 3.09 -7.69
C TRP A 17 -1.53 1.95 -7.12
N GLU A 18 -1.69 0.87 -7.87
CA GLU A 18 -2.48 -0.29 -7.45
C GLU A 18 -1.78 -1.08 -6.33
N CYS A 19 -0.46 -1.19 -6.35
CA CYS A 19 0.29 -1.81 -5.26
C CYS A 19 0.18 -1.00 -3.94
N LEU A 20 0.24 0.31 -4.00
CA LEU A 20 0.01 1.17 -2.85
C LEU A 20 -1.39 0.98 -2.26
N ARG A 21 -2.41 0.85 -3.11
CA ARG A 21 -3.78 0.54 -2.69
C ARG A 21 -3.87 -0.85 -2.06
N ARG A 22 -3.32 -1.86 -2.73
CA ARG A 22 -3.46 -3.27 -2.31
C ARG A 22 -2.67 -3.61 -1.06
N PHE A 23 -1.54 -2.95 -0.85
CA PHE A 23 -0.62 -3.22 0.26
C PHE A 23 -0.38 -1.97 1.12
N PRO A 24 -1.44 -1.42 1.74
CA PRO A 24 -1.28 -0.27 2.63
C PRO A 24 -0.57 -0.70 3.90
N LEU A 25 0.46 0.04 4.29
CA LEU A 25 1.34 -0.36 5.39
C LEU A 25 1.07 0.41 6.69
N VAL A 26 0.37 1.55 6.64
CA VAL A 26 0.29 2.46 7.79
C VAL A 26 -1.10 2.43 8.41
N SER A 27 -1.14 2.37 9.73
CA SER A 27 -2.32 2.64 10.55
C SER A 27 -2.05 3.89 11.38
N SER A 28 -2.85 4.94 11.16
CA SER A 28 -2.72 6.19 11.92
C SER A 28 -3.57 6.13 13.18
N SER A 29 -2.98 6.48 14.32
CA SER A 29 -3.71 6.65 15.56
C SER A 29 -3.93 8.13 15.89
N ARG A 30 -5.00 8.41 16.62
CA ARG A 30 -5.35 9.74 17.14
C ARG A 30 -5.88 9.60 18.54
N GLU A 31 -5.55 10.57 19.38
CA GLU A 31 -6.15 10.72 20.70
C GLU A 31 -7.43 11.56 20.58
N VAL A 32 -8.49 11.11 21.21
CA VAL A 32 -9.76 11.84 21.30
C VAL A 32 -9.57 13.03 22.24
N ARG A 33 -9.78 14.22 21.75
CA ARG A 33 -9.46 15.46 22.47
C ARG A 33 -10.51 15.88 23.50
N HIS A 34 -11.76 15.53 23.25
CA HIS A 34 -12.90 15.78 24.13
C HIS A 34 -13.95 14.71 23.91
N ASP A 35 -14.81 14.51 24.90
CA ASP A 35 -15.92 13.57 24.78
C ASP A 35 -16.76 13.89 23.56
N MET A 36 -17.06 12.88 22.76
CA MET A 36 -17.86 13.02 21.55
C MET A 36 -18.60 11.74 21.21
N GLU A 37 -19.62 11.87 20.41
CA GLU A 37 -20.31 10.73 19.80
C GLU A 37 -20.00 10.68 18.31
N TRP A 38 -19.61 9.52 17.81
CA TRP A 38 -19.32 9.29 16.40
C TRP A 38 -20.03 8.00 15.95
N GLU A 39 -20.93 8.13 14.98
CA GLU A 39 -21.69 7.00 14.41
C GLU A 39 -22.28 6.08 15.48
N GLY A 40 -22.85 6.64 16.55
CA GLY A 40 -23.45 5.90 17.67
C GLY A 40 -22.45 5.33 18.66
N VAL A 41 -21.15 5.62 18.52
CA VAL A 41 -20.09 5.20 19.47
C VAL A 41 -19.70 6.40 20.33
N HIS A 42 -19.81 6.23 21.66
CA HIS A 42 -19.35 7.24 22.60
C HIS A 42 -17.83 7.13 22.77
N LEU A 43 -17.12 8.20 22.43
CA LEU A 43 -15.67 8.33 22.58
C LEU A 43 -15.37 9.31 23.69
N LYS A 44 -14.47 8.95 24.60
CA LYS A 44 -14.06 9.79 25.74
C LYS A 44 -12.75 10.52 25.42
N ALA A 45 -12.57 11.67 26.02
CA ALA A 45 -11.29 12.37 26.00
C ALA A 45 -10.16 11.45 26.53
N GLY A 46 -9.06 11.35 25.81
CA GLY A 46 -7.95 10.45 26.09
C GLY A 46 -8.06 9.05 25.45
N ASP A 47 -9.20 8.69 24.88
CA ASP A 47 -9.31 7.44 24.13
C ASP A 47 -8.41 7.47 22.91
N MET A 48 -7.85 6.30 22.56
CA MET A 48 -7.06 6.13 21.33
C MET A 48 -7.92 5.52 20.24
N VAL A 49 -8.07 6.21 19.14
CA VAL A 49 -8.73 5.72 17.93
C VAL A 49 -7.69 5.39 16.86
N MET A 50 -7.91 4.31 16.13
CA MET A 50 -7.04 3.90 15.03
C MET A 50 -7.78 4.05 13.69
N ALA A 51 -7.13 4.68 12.73
CA ALA A 51 -7.58 4.76 11.34
C ALA A 51 -6.64 3.93 10.45
N PRO A 52 -6.93 2.63 10.26
CA PRO A 52 -6.12 1.79 9.38
C PRO A 52 -6.33 2.21 7.92
N THR A 53 -5.26 2.57 7.23
CA THR A 53 -5.36 2.96 5.81
C THR A 53 -5.82 1.79 4.94
N ALA A 54 -5.60 0.56 5.42
CA ALA A 54 -6.13 -0.66 4.80
C ALA A 54 -7.66 -0.66 4.71
N ALA A 55 -8.36 -0.17 5.73
CA ALA A 55 -9.83 -0.12 5.72
C ALA A 55 -10.35 0.72 4.55
N SER A 56 -9.72 1.87 4.28
CA SER A 56 -10.11 2.73 3.16
C SER A 56 -9.62 2.24 1.79
N ALA A 57 -8.49 1.53 1.75
CA ALA A 57 -7.88 1.09 0.50
C ALA A 57 -8.46 -0.24 -0.01
N LEU A 58 -8.98 -1.05 0.89
CA LEU A 58 -9.55 -2.37 0.62
C LEU A 58 -11.08 -2.41 0.81
N ASP A 59 -11.71 -1.25 0.89
CA ASP A 59 -13.17 -1.13 1.00
C ASP A 59 -13.82 -1.57 -0.32
N PRO A 60 -14.79 -2.50 -0.31
CA PRO A 60 -15.56 -2.87 -1.50
C PRO A 60 -16.25 -1.69 -2.20
N ALA A 61 -16.56 -0.62 -1.47
CA ALA A 61 -17.15 0.60 -2.03
C ALA A 61 -16.23 1.34 -3.03
N ILE A 62 -14.92 1.04 -3.02
CA ILE A 62 -13.98 1.60 -4.02
C ILE A 62 -14.25 1.04 -5.42
N GLY A 63 -14.97 -0.07 -5.52
CA GLY A 63 -15.31 -0.75 -6.76
C GLY A 63 -14.38 -1.92 -7.10
N GLY A 64 -14.98 -2.96 -7.69
CA GLY A 64 -14.31 -4.21 -8.03
C GLY A 64 -13.89 -5.04 -6.82
N GLU A 65 -13.13 -6.09 -7.06
CA GLU A 65 -12.58 -6.96 -6.01
C GLU A 65 -11.41 -6.26 -5.31
N PRO A 66 -11.55 -5.84 -4.05
CA PRO A 66 -10.51 -5.02 -3.39
C PRO A 66 -9.21 -5.78 -3.14
N MET A 67 -9.28 -7.11 -3.03
CA MET A 67 -8.11 -7.96 -2.79
C MET A 67 -7.34 -8.31 -4.07
N THR A 68 -7.94 -8.12 -5.23
CA THR A 68 -7.31 -8.37 -6.53
C THR A 68 -6.45 -7.18 -6.94
N ILE A 69 -5.26 -7.46 -7.45
CA ILE A 69 -4.40 -6.46 -8.08
C ILE A 69 -4.88 -6.26 -9.52
N ASP A 70 -5.37 -5.08 -9.82
CA ASP A 70 -5.90 -4.71 -11.12
C ASP A 70 -5.27 -3.39 -11.57
N ILE A 71 -4.28 -3.46 -12.44
CA ILE A 71 -3.57 -2.29 -12.96
C ILE A 71 -4.41 -1.44 -13.93
N ASP A 72 -5.54 -1.97 -14.39
CA ASP A 72 -6.49 -1.23 -15.23
C ASP A 72 -7.60 -0.57 -14.37
N ARG A 73 -7.57 -0.80 -13.06
CA ARG A 73 -8.48 -0.13 -12.14
C ARG A 73 -8.37 1.38 -12.30
N LYS A 74 -9.50 2.03 -12.52
CA LYS A 74 -9.57 3.49 -12.46
C LYS A 74 -9.08 3.94 -11.10
N ARG A 75 -8.06 4.80 -11.06
CA ARG A 75 -7.36 5.24 -9.84
C ARG A 75 -8.35 5.60 -8.73
N PRO A 76 -8.64 4.69 -7.80
CA PRO A 76 -9.60 4.95 -6.74
C PRO A 76 -9.00 5.92 -5.73
N GLN A 77 -9.87 6.72 -5.13
CA GLN A 77 -9.44 7.58 -4.04
C GLN A 77 -9.28 6.73 -2.77
N HIS A 78 -8.04 6.45 -2.38
CA HIS A 78 -7.71 5.79 -1.12
C HIS A 78 -6.96 6.74 -0.18
N SER A 79 -6.94 6.41 1.12
CA SER A 79 -6.28 7.22 2.15
C SER A 79 -4.91 6.69 2.56
N VAL A 80 -4.22 5.95 1.67
CA VAL A 80 -2.93 5.31 1.97
C VAL A 80 -1.87 6.32 2.43
N PHE A 81 -1.91 7.53 1.90
CA PHE A 81 -1.06 8.63 2.33
C PHE A 81 -1.76 9.63 3.26
N GLY A 82 -2.88 9.24 3.87
CA GLY A 82 -3.71 10.13 4.66
C GLY A 82 -4.57 11.08 3.81
N LYS A 83 -5.32 11.95 4.47
CA LYS A 83 -6.16 12.99 3.84
C LYS A 83 -6.12 14.29 4.64
N GLY A 84 -6.51 15.39 3.98
CA GLY A 84 -6.60 16.71 4.60
C GLY A 84 -5.23 17.28 4.99
N THR A 85 -5.19 18.03 6.09
CA THR A 85 -3.99 18.71 6.58
C THR A 85 -2.86 17.77 6.99
N HIS A 86 -3.17 16.50 7.22
CA HIS A 86 -2.20 15.44 7.58
C HIS A 86 -1.85 14.51 6.42
N THR A 87 -2.13 14.90 5.18
CA THR A 87 -1.64 14.18 4.02
C THR A 87 -0.12 14.07 4.08
N CYS A 88 0.41 12.87 3.82
CA CYS A 88 1.84 12.61 3.85
C CYS A 88 2.58 13.55 2.89
N PRO A 89 3.50 14.40 3.38
CA PRO A 89 4.26 15.30 2.50
C PRO A 89 5.21 14.54 1.56
N GLY A 90 5.62 13.32 1.95
CA GLY A 90 6.48 12.43 1.17
C GLY A 90 5.75 11.62 0.09
N ALA A 91 4.43 11.73 -0.05
CA ALA A 91 3.65 10.89 -0.98
C ALA A 91 4.12 10.98 -2.44
N TYR A 92 4.56 12.16 -2.85
CA TYR A 92 5.08 12.36 -4.21
C TYR A 92 6.44 11.70 -4.40
N ILE A 93 7.35 11.86 -3.43
CA ILE A 93 8.69 11.25 -3.43
C ILE A 93 8.57 9.73 -3.41
N ALA A 94 7.77 9.18 -2.50
CA ALA A 94 7.55 7.73 -2.40
C ALA A 94 7.09 7.11 -3.73
N ARG A 95 6.19 7.78 -4.47
CA ARG A 95 5.75 7.29 -5.78
C ARG A 95 6.86 7.35 -6.83
N ILE A 96 7.69 8.40 -6.81
CA ILE A 96 8.85 8.49 -7.72
C ILE A 96 9.84 7.37 -7.41
N GLU A 97 10.16 7.15 -6.14
CA GLU A 97 11.08 6.09 -5.71
C GLU A 97 10.59 4.70 -6.12
N LEU A 98 9.34 4.38 -5.82
CA LEU A 98 8.74 3.08 -6.20
C LEU A 98 8.73 2.87 -7.72
N ARG A 99 8.33 3.89 -8.48
CA ARG A 99 8.32 3.84 -9.94
C ARG A 99 9.72 3.65 -10.51
N THR A 100 10.68 4.40 -10.00
CA THR A 100 12.07 4.33 -10.45
C THR A 100 12.67 2.98 -10.09
N MET A 101 12.47 2.53 -8.86
CA MET A 101 12.93 1.21 -8.40
C MET A 101 12.39 0.09 -9.28
N LEU A 102 11.08 0.04 -9.50
CA LEU A 102 10.47 -1.01 -10.35
C LEU A 102 10.99 -0.95 -11.80
N ARG A 103 11.12 0.25 -12.37
CA ARG A 103 11.63 0.42 -13.73
C ARG A 103 13.05 -0.11 -13.86
N GLU A 104 13.94 0.32 -12.97
CA GLU A 104 15.34 -0.06 -12.99
C GLU A 104 15.54 -1.55 -12.68
N TRP A 105 14.75 -2.06 -11.73
CA TRP A 105 14.80 -3.47 -11.36
C TRP A 105 14.37 -4.36 -12.53
N LEU A 106 13.20 -4.10 -13.11
CA LEU A 106 12.66 -4.90 -14.22
C LEU A 106 13.51 -4.81 -15.48
N ALA A 107 14.17 -3.68 -15.71
CA ALA A 107 15.09 -3.53 -16.85
C ALA A 107 16.38 -4.34 -16.70
N ARG A 108 16.85 -4.56 -15.46
CA ARG A 108 18.13 -5.24 -15.20
C ARG A 108 17.96 -6.68 -14.76
N ILE A 109 16.88 -6.99 -14.03
CA ILE A 109 16.65 -8.29 -13.40
C ILE A 109 15.20 -8.72 -13.67
N PRO A 110 14.80 -8.95 -14.93
CA PRO A 110 13.42 -9.26 -15.27
C PRO A 110 12.96 -10.64 -14.74
N ASP A 111 13.87 -11.58 -14.61
CA ASP A 111 13.59 -13.00 -14.32
C ASP A 111 13.70 -13.38 -12.84
N PHE A 112 13.61 -12.39 -11.94
CA PHE A 112 13.64 -12.67 -10.51
C PHE A 112 12.43 -13.49 -10.05
N ARG A 113 12.66 -14.33 -9.05
CA ARG A 113 11.64 -15.18 -8.42
C ARG A 113 11.95 -15.35 -6.93
N LEU A 114 10.94 -15.75 -6.17
CA LEU A 114 11.17 -16.17 -4.79
C LEU A 114 12.06 -17.42 -4.77
N ALA A 115 13.01 -17.48 -3.84
CA ALA A 115 13.77 -18.69 -3.61
C ALA A 115 12.83 -19.84 -3.23
N SER A 116 13.17 -21.06 -3.64
CA SER A 116 12.36 -22.25 -3.33
C SER A 116 12.20 -22.43 -1.82
N GLY A 117 10.97 -22.68 -1.38
CA GLY A 117 10.64 -22.83 0.05
C GLY A 117 10.48 -21.51 0.81
N THR A 118 10.65 -20.35 0.17
CA THR A 118 10.44 -19.06 0.80
C THR A 118 8.96 -18.87 1.19
N THR A 119 8.72 -18.53 2.45
CA THR A 119 7.41 -18.09 2.94
C THR A 119 7.47 -16.59 3.22
N ILE A 120 6.51 -15.84 2.70
CA ILE A 120 6.40 -14.41 2.99
C ILE A 120 5.71 -14.23 4.33
N GLU A 121 6.46 -13.74 5.31
CA GLU A 121 5.94 -13.45 6.65
C GLU A 121 5.68 -11.96 6.80
N HIS A 122 4.55 -11.64 7.40
CA HIS A 122 4.14 -10.28 7.70
C HIS A 122 4.23 -10.01 9.19
N ALA A 123 4.62 -8.79 9.55
CA ALA A 123 4.50 -8.28 10.90
C ALA A 123 3.57 -7.06 10.86
N SER A 124 2.68 -6.97 11.85
CA SER A 124 1.71 -5.89 11.98
C SER A 124 2.08 -4.95 13.13
N GLY A 125 1.69 -3.69 13.00
CA GLY A 125 1.90 -2.64 13.99
C GLY A 125 1.35 -1.32 13.45
N ILE A 126 1.82 -0.19 13.98
CA ILE A 126 1.52 1.14 13.41
C ILE A 126 1.98 1.20 11.95
N VAL A 127 3.12 0.56 11.67
CA VAL A 127 3.59 0.32 10.30
C VAL A 127 3.68 -1.18 10.09
N GLY A 128 2.93 -1.68 9.13
CA GLY A 128 3.06 -3.07 8.66
C GLY A 128 4.37 -3.27 7.93
N THR A 129 4.93 -4.46 8.03
CA THR A 129 6.18 -4.81 7.34
C THR A 129 6.15 -6.24 6.86
N VAL A 130 7.02 -6.53 5.91
CA VAL A 130 7.33 -7.88 5.44
C VAL A 130 8.71 -8.24 5.99
N LYS A 131 8.85 -9.42 6.60
CA LYS A 131 10.15 -9.90 7.05
C LYS A 131 11.08 -10.13 5.85
N PRO A 132 12.40 -10.06 6.02
CA PRO A 132 13.34 -10.35 4.97
C PRO A 132 13.08 -11.72 4.31
N PHE A 133 13.18 -11.75 3.00
CA PHE A 133 13.03 -12.95 2.19
C PHE A 133 14.02 -12.92 1.01
N ASP A 134 14.32 -14.08 0.46
CA ASP A 134 15.30 -14.20 -0.60
C ASP A 134 14.62 -14.18 -1.98
N LEU A 135 15.16 -13.34 -2.86
CA LEU A 135 14.92 -13.38 -4.29
C LEU A 135 16.12 -14.00 -5.00
N VAL A 136 15.86 -14.77 -6.02
CA VAL A 136 16.88 -15.37 -6.88
C VAL A 136 16.60 -15.00 -8.33
N TRP A 137 17.66 -14.87 -9.11
CA TRP A 137 17.62 -14.60 -10.54
C TRP A 137 18.82 -15.25 -11.20
N ASP A 138 18.74 -15.46 -12.50
CA ASP A 138 19.86 -15.95 -13.29
C ASP A 138 20.71 -14.74 -13.72
N ALA A 139 22.04 -14.80 -13.51
CA ALA A 139 22.99 -13.71 -13.79
C ALA A 139 23.41 -13.70 -15.26
#